data_a611b5df519d66cd46b2836f2c6d8dcd
#
_entry.id   a611b5df519d66cd46b2836f2c6d8dcd
#
_cell.length_a   1.000
_cell.length_b   1.000
_cell.length_c   1.000
_cell.angle_alpha   90.00
_cell.angle_beta   90.00
_cell.angle_gamma   90.00
#
_symmetry.space_group_name_H-M   'P 1'
#
loop_
_entity.id
_entity.type
_entity.pdbx_description
1 polymer ?
#
loop_
_entity_poly.entity_id
_entity_poly.type
_entity_poly.pdbx_seq_one_letter_code
_entity_poly.pdbx_strand_id
1 'polypeptide(L)'
;MKLLFTGASGFLGNNVHPLLEAIYEVTTVGLLPQDDYTVNMAQEIPELRERYDIVLHAAGKAHVTPKTKAEKQAFFDVNLQGTKNLCAALERRGVPRAFIFIST
;
A
#
# COMPACT_ATOMS: atom_id res chain seq x y z
N MET A 1 7.36 -0.48 17.16
CA MET A 1 6.07 -0.43 16.49
C MET A 1 6.13 -1.09 15.13
N LYS A 2 5.08 -1.80 14.77
CA LYS A 2 4.99 -2.47 13.47
C LYS A 2 4.30 -1.56 12.47
N LEU A 3 4.94 -1.37 11.32
CA LEU A 3 4.46 -0.51 10.24
C LEU A 3 4.24 -1.33 8.97
N LEU A 4 3.05 -1.22 8.40
CA LEU A 4 2.75 -1.81 7.10
C LEU A 4 2.90 -0.73 6.04
N PHE A 5 3.72 -1.01 5.03
CA PHE A 5 4.07 -0.04 3.99
C PHE A 5 3.66 -0.59 2.62
N THR A 6 2.72 0.09 1.97
CA THR A 6 2.37 -0.22 0.59
C THR A 6 3.07 0.75 -0.34
N GLY A 7 3.54 0.28 -1.49
CA GLY A 7 4.23 1.13 -2.46
C GLY A 7 5.70 1.37 -2.15
N ALA A 8 6.34 0.50 -1.39
CA ALA A 8 7.75 0.65 -1.03
C ALA A 8 8.69 0.64 -2.23
N SER A 9 8.29 0.01 -3.34
CA SER A 9 9.09 -0.05 -4.56
C SER A 9 8.92 1.19 -5.46
N GLY A 10 7.99 2.08 -5.14
CA GLY A 10 7.77 3.31 -5.90
C GLY A 10 8.83 4.37 -5.60
N PHE A 11 8.74 5.52 -6.28
CA PHE A 11 9.69 6.61 -6.11
C PHE A 11 9.77 7.09 -4.66
N LEU A 12 8.63 7.39 -4.05
CA LEU A 12 8.59 7.82 -2.66
C LEU A 12 9.08 6.70 -1.74
N GLY A 13 8.63 5.47 -1.98
CA GLY A 13 9.00 4.32 -1.17
C GLY A 13 10.49 4.07 -1.13
N ASN A 14 11.15 4.12 -2.28
CA ASN A 14 12.60 3.91 -2.36
C ASN A 14 13.39 4.93 -1.53
N ASN A 15 12.88 6.15 -1.41
CA ASN A 15 13.54 7.20 -0.63
C ASN A 15 13.23 7.10 0.87
N VAL A 16 12.03 6.67 1.22
CA VAL A 16 11.53 6.69 2.60
C VAL A 16 11.75 5.36 3.32
N HIS A 17 11.72 4.23 2.61
CA HIS A 17 11.81 2.90 3.21
C HIS A 17 13.02 2.71 4.13
N PRO A 18 14.24 3.07 3.73
CA PRO A 18 15.40 2.92 4.61
C PRO A 18 15.30 3.75 5.89
N LEU A 19 14.67 4.92 5.80
CA LEU A 19 14.47 5.79 6.97
C LEU A 19 13.47 5.19 7.94
N LEU A 20 12.42 4.57 7.43
CA LEU A 20 11.39 3.92 8.26
C LEU A 20 11.94 2.66 8.93
N GLU A 21 12.75 1.89 8.23
CA GLU A 21 13.36 0.68 8.79
C GLU A 21 14.27 0.97 9.99
N ALA A 22 14.83 2.18 10.06
CA ALA A 22 15.66 2.59 11.19
C ALA A 22 14.84 2.82 12.45
N ILE A 23 13.53 3.01 12.35
CA ILE A 23 12.67 3.41 13.48
C ILE A 23 11.59 2.35 13.77
N TYR A 24 11.07 1.69 12.73
CA TYR A 24 9.93 0.76 12.83
C TYR A 24 10.29 -0.62 12.31
N GLU A 25 9.51 -1.61 12.73
CA GLU A 25 9.50 -2.92 12.08
C GLU A 25 8.63 -2.81 10.83
N VAL A 26 9.24 -2.66 9.66
CA VAL A 26 8.53 -2.42 8.40
C VAL A 26 8.22 -3.72 7.69
N THR A 27 6.95 -3.88 7.34
CA THR A 27 6.46 -4.97 6.48
C THR A 27 5.88 -4.35 5.22
N THR A 28 6.24 -4.87 4.05
CA THR A 28 5.83 -4.30 2.77
C THR A 28 4.75 -5.12 2.08
N VAL A 29 3.87 -4.42 1.38
CA VAL A 29 2.86 -5.01 0.49
C VAL A 29 3.07 -4.43 -0.90
N GLY A 30 3.24 -5.28 -1.88
CA GLY A 30 3.44 -4.84 -3.25
C GLY A 30 3.38 -5.96 -4.26
N LEU A 31 3.77 -5.66 -5.49
CA LEU A 31 3.71 -6.60 -6.61
C LEU A 31 5.03 -7.34 -6.86
N LEU A 32 6.10 -6.95 -6.18
CA LEU A 32 7.42 -7.49 -6.42
C LEU A 32 7.71 -8.69 -5.52
N PRO A 33 8.54 -9.65 -5.98
CA PRO A 33 8.87 -10.82 -5.18
C PRO A 33 9.54 -10.50 -3.84
N GLN A 34 10.24 -9.37 -3.75
CA GLN A 34 10.90 -8.95 -2.52
C GLN A 34 9.96 -8.34 -1.48
N ASP A 35 8.72 -8.02 -1.86
CA ASP A 35 7.74 -7.57 -0.88
C ASP A 35 7.35 -8.69 0.08
N ASP A 36 7.13 -8.36 1.33
CA ASP A 36 6.74 -9.34 2.37
C ASP A 36 5.40 -9.99 2.06
N TYR A 37 4.47 -9.19 1.53
CA TYR A 37 3.22 -9.69 0.95
C TYR A 37 3.22 -9.32 -0.53
N THR A 38 3.38 -10.32 -1.38
CA THR A 38 3.29 -10.11 -2.84
C THR A 38 1.84 -10.33 -3.26
N VAL A 39 1.10 -9.24 -3.44
CA VAL A 39 -0.32 -9.30 -3.73
C VAL A 39 -0.75 -8.07 -4.53
N ASN A 40 -1.63 -8.29 -5.50
CA ASN A 40 -2.27 -7.20 -6.24
C ASN A 40 -3.54 -6.79 -5.51
N MET A 41 -3.45 -5.72 -4.72
CA MET A 41 -4.58 -5.23 -3.92
C MET A 41 -5.75 -4.71 -4.78
N ALA A 42 -5.51 -4.38 -6.04
CA ALA A 42 -6.61 -3.99 -6.93
C ALA A 42 -7.52 -5.18 -7.27
N GLN A 43 -7.04 -6.40 -7.11
CA GLN A 43 -7.76 -7.62 -7.47
C GLN A 43 -8.16 -8.48 -6.27
N GLU A 44 -7.44 -8.37 -5.16
CA GLU A 44 -7.69 -9.21 -4.01
C GLU A 44 -7.40 -8.52 -2.69
N ILE A 45 -8.00 -9.03 -1.62
CA ILE A 45 -7.79 -8.55 -0.26
C ILE A 45 -6.58 -9.28 0.31
N PRO A 46 -5.52 -8.55 0.73
CA PRO A 46 -4.36 -9.22 1.32
C PRO A 46 -4.72 -9.93 2.61
N GLU A 47 -4.15 -11.12 2.82
CA GLU A 47 -4.31 -11.86 4.06
C GLU A 47 -3.17 -11.50 5.00
N LEU A 48 -3.43 -10.53 5.88
CA LEU A 48 -2.45 -10.08 6.86
C LEU A 48 -2.34 -11.11 7.99
N ARG A 49 -1.11 -11.39 8.42
CA ARG A 49 -0.84 -12.39 9.46
C ARG A 49 -0.89 -11.79 10.86
N GLU A 50 -0.84 -10.47 10.96
CA GLU A 50 -0.81 -9.78 12.26
C GLU A 50 -1.41 -8.38 12.14
N ARG A 51 -1.62 -7.76 13.29
CA ARG A 51 -2.07 -6.36 13.36
C ARG A 51 -0.86 -5.44 13.24
N TYR A 52 -1.02 -4.33 12.53
CA TYR A 52 0.01 -3.29 12.41
C TYR A 52 -0.42 -2.03 13.15
N ASP A 53 0.53 -1.38 13.79
CA ASP A 53 0.26 -0.15 14.54
C ASP A 53 0.06 1.04 13.64
N ILE A 54 0.85 1.12 12.57
CA ILE A 54 0.83 2.22 11.60
C ILE A 54 0.75 1.62 10.20
N VAL A 55 -0.06 2.23 9.35
CA VAL A 55 -0.12 1.90 7.92
C VAL A 55 0.25 3.13 7.12
N LEU A 56 1.26 2.99 6.26
CA LEU A 56 1.63 4.00 5.29
C LEU A 56 1.26 3.48 3.90
N HIS A 57 0.22 4.06 3.33
CA HIS A 57 -0.34 3.63 2.06
C HIS A 57 0.10 4.58 0.94
N ALA A 58 1.09 4.17 0.17
CA ALA A 58 1.65 4.93 -0.94
C ALA A 58 1.52 4.19 -2.29
N ALA A 59 0.83 3.05 -2.29
CA ALA A 59 0.61 2.28 -3.52
C ALA A 59 -0.40 2.98 -4.42
N GLY A 60 -0.20 2.86 -5.72
CA GLY A 60 -1.07 3.44 -6.72
C GLY A 60 -0.26 3.88 -7.94
N LYS A 61 -0.95 4.30 -8.98
CA LYS A 61 -0.31 4.75 -10.22
C LYS A 61 -0.05 6.26 -10.22
N ALA A 62 0.57 6.76 -9.16
CA ALA A 62 0.76 8.20 -8.94
C ALA A 62 1.66 8.89 -9.98
N HIS A 63 2.53 8.13 -10.65
CA HIS A 63 3.51 8.69 -11.59
C HIS A 63 3.09 8.66 -13.05
N VAL A 64 1.91 8.12 -13.34
CA VAL A 64 1.39 7.99 -14.70
C VAL A 64 0.28 9.00 -14.92
N THR A 65 0.43 9.88 -15.90
CA THR A 65 -0.63 10.81 -16.29
C THR A 65 -1.57 10.10 -17.27
N PRO A 66 -2.82 9.82 -16.89
CA PRO A 66 -3.76 9.16 -17.80
C PRO A 66 -4.10 10.07 -18.99
N LYS A 67 -4.09 9.51 -20.19
CA LYS A 67 -4.32 10.26 -21.43
C LYS A 67 -5.71 10.04 -22.03
N THR A 68 -6.32 8.88 -21.75
CA THR A 68 -7.64 8.52 -22.29
C THR A 68 -8.63 8.31 -21.15
N LYS A 69 -9.93 8.24 -21.50
CA LYS A 69 -10.97 7.92 -20.52
C LYS A 69 -10.78 6.53 -19.93
N ALA A 70 -10.37 5.56 -20.75
CA ALA A 70 -10.13 4.20 -20.31
C ALA A 70 -8.95 4.14 -19.33
N GLU A 71 -7.89 4.88 -19.61
CA GLU A 71 -6.74 4.98 -18.71
C GLU A 71 -7.09 5.65 -17.39
N LYS A 72 -7.90 6.72 -17.45
CA LYS A 72 -8.37 7.42 -16.24
C LYS A 72 -9.22 6.49 -15.38
N GLN A 73 -10.11 5.71 -15.99
CA GLN A 73 -10.95 4.77 -15.27
C GLN A 73 -10.12 3.65 -14.64
N ALA A 74 -9.15 3.11 -15.37
CA ALA A 74 -8.26 2.09 -14.85
C ALA A 74 -7.42 2.62 -13.68
N PHE A 75 -6.93 3.84 -13.79
CA PHE A 75 -6.19 4.51 -12.73
C PHE A 75 -7.04 4.65 -11.48
N PHE A 76 -8.26 5.16 -11.64
CA PHE A 76 -9.21 5.33 -10.54
C PHE A 76 -9.57 3.99 -9.90
N ASP A 77 -9.91 2.99 -10.72
CA ASP A 77 -10.32 1.66 -10.24
C ASP A 77 -9.22 0.98 -9.45
N VAL A 78 -7.97 1.02 -9.94
CA VAL A 78 -6.84 0.42 -9.25
C VAL A 78 -6.61 1.10 -7.89
N ASN A 79 -6.62 2.43 -7.87
CA ASN A 79 -6.37 3.17 -6.63
C ASN A 79 -7.51 3.00 -5.62
N LEU A 80 -8.75 3.09 -6.07
CA LEU A 80 -9.91 2.95 -5.20
C LEU A 80 -10.06 1.52 -4.69
N GLN A 81 -10.02 0.54 -5.58
CA GLN A 81 -10.21 -0.86 -5.20
C GLN A 81 -9.06 -1.35 -4.32
N GLY A 82 -7.84 -0.94 -4.64
CA GLY A 82 -6.68 -1.27 -3.81
C GLY A 82 -6.82 -0.75 -2.38
N THR A 83 -7.25 0.49 -2.23
CA THR A 83 -7.47 1.10 -0.92
C THR A 83 -8.60 0.40 -0.16
N LYS A 84 -9.71 0.07 -0.83
CA LYS A 84 -10.81 -0.68 -0.23
C LYS A 84 -10.37 -2.06 0.26
N ASN A 85 -9.59 -2.76 -0.55
CA ASN A 85 -9.11 -4.10 -0.20
C ASN A 85 -8.12 -4.05 0.96
N LEU A 86 -7.27 -3.04 1.00
CA LEU A 86 -6.36 -2.83 2.13
C LEU A 86 -7.15 -2.57 3.41
N CYS A 87 -8.14 -1.68 3.36
CA CYS A 87 -8.99 -1.39 4.52
C CYS A 87 -9.73 -2.63 5.02
N ALA A 88 -10.24 -3.46 4.10
CA ALA A 88 -10.89 -4.71 4.46
C ALA A 88 -9.94 -5.67 5.18
N ALA A 89 -8.69 -5.75 4.70
CA ALA A 89 -7.67 -6.58 5.34
C ALA A 89 -7.37 -6.10 6.76
N LEU A 90 -7.27 -4.80 6.94
CA LEU A 90 -7.00 -4.20 8.26
C LEU A 90 -8.16 -4.42 9.22
N GLU A 91 -9.40 -4.30 8.74
CA GLU A 91 -10.58 -4.56 9.57
C GLU A 91 -10.64 -6.00 10.05
N ARG A 92 -10.23 -6.94 9.21
CA ARG A 92 -10.21 -8.37 9.56
C ARG A 92 -9.19 -8.71 10.62
N ARG A 93 -8.05 -8.03 10.62
CA ARG A 93 -6.93 -8.38 11.49
C ARG A 93 -6.77 -7.45 12.69
N GLY A 94 -7.29 -6.26 12.60
CA GLY A 94 -7.25 -5.24 13.65
C GLY A 94 -6.88 -3.88 13.10
N VAL A 95 -7.69 -2.87 13.44
CA VAL A 95 -7.53 -1.51 12.95
C VAL A 95 -6.22 -0.92 13.49
N PRO A 96 -5.40 -0.26 12.65
CA PRO A 96 -4.17 0.37 13.12
C PRO A 96 -4.46 1.62 13.95
N ARG A 97 -3.46 2.06 14.72
CA ARG A 97 -3.55 3.33 15.45
C ARG A 97 -3.53 4.53 14.53
N ALA A 98 -2.78 4.42 13.43
CA ALA A 98 -2.67 5.50 12.45
C ALA A 98 -2.68 4.91 11.04
N PHE A 99 -3.39 5.59 10.14
CA PHE A 99 -3.41 5.27 8.73
C PHE A 99 -3.02 6.53 7.97
N ILE A 100 -1.89 6.48 7.29
CA ILE A 100 -1.36 7.61 6.53
C ILE A 100 -1.50 7.30 5.05
N PHE A 101 -2.29 8.09 4.36
CA PHE A 101 -2.52 7.95 2.93
C PHE A 101 -1.71 9.01 2.19
N ILE A 102 -0.85 8.57 1.27
CA ILE A 102 -0.09 9.49 0.42
C ILE A 102 -0.87 9.66 -0.88
N SER A 103 -1.42 10.85 -1.06
CA SER A 103 -2.12 11.24 -2.27
C SER A 103 -1.24 12.16 -3.11
N THR A 104 -1.24 11.95 -4.40
CA THR A 104 -0.48 12.81 -5.33
C THR A 104 -1.37 13.50 -6.34
#